data_070a7ce925ea9a071f1abc0403a7c717
#
_entry.id   070a7ce925ea9a071f1abc0403a7c717
#
_cell.length_a   1.000
_cell.length_b   1.000
_cell.length_c   1.000
_cell.angle_alpha   90.00
_cell.angle_beta   90.00
_cell.angle_gamma   90.00
#
_symmetry.space_group_name_H-M   'P 1'
#
loop_
_entity.id
_entity.type
_entity.pdbx_description
1 polymer ?
#
loop_
_entity_poly.entity_id
_entity_poly.type
_entity_poly.pdbx_seq_one_letter_code
_entity_poly.pdbx_strand_id
1 'polypeptide(L)'
;MDKEMLELEITGEQIRNRIYTIRGVQVMLDRDIASLYGVETRRVNEQVKRNSERFPSEFMFRLNKQEFDNWKSHFAMSKSEKMGLRYAPYAFTEQGVAMLATVLKSNTAITMSIQIMKAFVAMRHYLADNAMVFQRLDRIELKQLESDEKFKKIFSQLEQPRPDKAVIFFKGQMWDATSCIEDIISKAEKTIILITNAFII
;
A
#
# COMPACT_ATOMS: atom_id res chain seq x y z
N MET A 1 -10.39 21.10 42.94
CA MET A 1 -9.36 20.10 42.60
C MET A 1 -9.64 19.71 41.15
N ASP A 2 -8.79 20.19 40.33
CA ASP A 2 -9.03 20.66 38.94
C ASP A 2 -9.23 19.54 37.93
N LYS A 3 -10.37 19.66 37.25
CA LYS A 3 -10.78 18.79 36.13
C LYS A 3 -10.00 19.09 34.84
N GLU A 4 -9.03 20.01 34.91
CA GLU A 4 -8.21 20.51 33.79
C GLU A 4 -6.86 19.79 33.59
N MET A 5 -6.47 18.90 34.48
CA MET A 5 -5.18 18.20 34.40
C MET A 5 -5.24 16.79 33.78
N LEU A 6 -6.35 16.42 33.16
CA LEU A 6 -6.47 15.19 32.34
C LEU A 6 -6.56 15.51 30.85
N GLU A 7 -5.93 16.61 30.42
CA GLU A 7 -5.55 16.73 29.01
C GLU A 7 -4.47 15.67 28.77
N LEU A 8 -4.87 14.62 28.06
CA LEU A 8 -3.98 13.63 27.52
C LEU A 8 -2.76 14.37 26.94
N GLU A 9 -1.60 14.24 27.59
CA GLU A 9 -0.33 14.66 26.99
C GLU A 9 -0.18 13.87 25.69
N ILE A 10 -0.63 14.48 24.60
CA ILE A 10 -0.44 13.90 23.26
C ILE A 10 1.06 13.87 23.03
N THR A 11 1.64 12.69 23.07
CA THR A 11 3.09 12.51 22.93
C THR A 11 3.52 12.87 21.51
N GLY A 12 4.74 13.38 21.38
CA GLY A 12 5.30 13.69 20.07
C GLY A 12 5.28 12.51 19.09
N GLU A 13 5.28 11.27 19.61
CA GLU A 13 5.13 10.05 18.83
C GLU A 13 3.71 9.89 18.26
N GLN A 14 2.69 10.17 19.04
CA GLN A 14 1.30 10.13 18.57
C GLN A 14 1.03 11.15 17.46
N ILE A 15 1.73 12.28 17.47
CA ILE A 15 1.64 13.28 16.42
C ILE A 15 2.38 12.79 15.18
N ARG A 16 3.60 12.25 15.32
CA ARG A 16 4.38 11.70 14.19
C ARG A 16 3.62 10.59 13.45
N ASN A 17 2.94 9.72 14.16
CA ASN A 17 2.14 8.62 13.58
C ASN A 17 0.91 9.09 12.79
N ARG A 18 0.62 10.40 12.78
CA ARG A 18 -0.43 11.05 11.98
C ARG A 18 0.11 11.89 10.83
N ILE A 19 1.42 11.84 10.59
CA ILE A 19 2.07 12.45 9.42
C ILE A 19 2.24 11.38 8.36
N TYR A 20 1.67 11.62 7.19
CA TYR A 20 1.66 10.71 6.04
C TYR A 20 2.51 11.28 4.92
N THR A 21 3.09 10.41 4.09
CA THR A 21 3.75 10.84 2.84
C THR A 21 2.78 10.61 1.68
N ILE A 22 2.31 11.70 1.06
CA ILE A 22 1.39 11.68 -0.08
C ILE A 22 1.97 12.58 -1.16
N ARG A 23 2.06 12.10 -2.40
CA ARG A 23 2.71 12.81 -3.52
C ARG A 23 4.18 13.20 -3.23
N GLY A 24 4.88 12.41 -2.42
CA GLY A 24 6.26 12.73 -2.03
C GLY A 24 6.41 13.85 -1.01
N VAL A 25 5.30 14.43 -0.51
CA VAL A 25 5.31 15.46 0.54
C VAL A 25 4.70 14.92 1.83
N GLN A 26 5.22 15.39 2.95
CA GLN A 26 4.69 15.08 4.27
C GLN A 26 3.47 15.94 4.56
N VAL A 27 2.39 15.29 4.96
CA VAL A 27 1.09 15.93 5.20
C VAL A 27 0.40 15.34 6.43
N MET A 28 -0.52 16.09 7.00
CA MET A 28 -1.47 15.64 8.00
C MET A 28 -2.90 15.82 7.47
N LEU A 29 -3.80 14.88 7.76
CA LEU A 29 -5.16 14.94 7.28
C LEU A 29 -6.03 15.85 8.16
N ASP A 30 -7.05 16.48 7.56
CA ASP A 30 -8.00 17.39 8.23
C ASP A 30 -8.61 16.79 9.50
N ARG A 31 -8.96 15.50 9.48
CA ARG A 31 -9.52 14.79 10.63
C ARG A 31 -8.50 14.63 11.78
N ASP A 32 -7.23 14.39 11.44
CA ASP A 32 -6.19 14.21 12.44
C ASP A 32 -5.84 15.54 13.11
N ILE A 33 -5.78 16.61 12.32
CA ILE A 33 -5.62 17.98 12.82
C ILE A 33 -6.82 18.36 13.71
N ALA A 34 -8.04 18.09 13.26
CA ALA A 34 -9.25 18.39 14.01
C ALA A 34 -9.25 17.65 15.37
N SER A 35 -8.87 16.37 15.37
CA SER A 35 -8.71 15.58 16.60
C SER A 35 -7.68 16.18 17.55
N LEU A 36 -6.51 16.60 17.03
CA LEU A 36 -5.45 17.24 17.82
C LEU A 36 -5.86 18.60 18.38
N TYR A 37 -6.67 19.36 17.64
CA TYR A 37 -7.18 20.67 18.06
C TYR A 37 -8.41 20.58 18.96
N GLY A 38 -8.95 19.37 19.18
CA GLY A 38 -10.19 19.19 19.96
C GLY A 38 -11.42 19.80 19.29
N VAL A 39 -11.47 19.81 17.96
CA VAL A 39 -12.58 20.38 17.19
C VAL A 39 -13.12 19.37 16.17
N GLU A 40 -14.31 19.60 15.67
CA GLU A 40 -14.88 18.80 14.58
C GLU A 40 -14.15 19.08 13.26
N THR A 41 -13.92 18.05 12.45
CA THR A 41 -13.32 18.16 11.10
C THR A 41 -14.09 19.16 10.22
N ARG A 42 -15.41 19.18 10.37
CA ARG A 42 -16.26 20.14 9.67
C ARG A 42 -15.86 21.58 9.95
N ARG A 43 -15.54 21.91 11.21
CA ARG A 43 -15.14 23.27 11.62
C ARG A 43 -13.81 23.68 10.97
N VAL A 44 -12.84 22.76 10.92
CA VAL A 44 -11.57 22.99 10.20
C VAL A 44 -11.85 23.30 8.74
N ASN A 45 -12.64 22.46 8.07
CA ASN A 45 -12.93 22.60 6.64
C ASN A 45 -13.76 23.87 6.33
N GLU A 46 -14.65 24.29 7.21
CA GLU A 46 -15.38 25.56 7.07
C GLU A 46 -14.44 26.77 7.17
N GLN A 47 -13.48 26.75 8.10
CA GLN A 47 -12.51 27.85 8.23
C GLN A 47 -11.57 27.92 7.02
N VAL A 48 -11.11 26.80 6.51
CA VAL A 48 -10.34 26.74 5.26
C VAL A 48 -11.14 27.32 4.10
N LYS A 49 -12.39 26.91 3.95
CA LYS A 49 -13.25 27.40 2.87
C LYS A 49 -13.49 28.92 2.95
N ARG A 50 -13.65 29.46 4.16
CA ARG A 50 -13.82 30.92 4.37
C ARG A 50 -12.56 31.73 4.10
N ASN A 51 -11.39 31.09 4.15
CA ASN A 51 -10.08 31.70 3.97
C ASN A 51 -9.30 31.02 2.83
N SER A 52 -9.97 30.57 1.78
CA SER A 52 -9.41 29.76 0.71
C SER A 52 -8.19 30.38 0.02
N GLU A 53 -8.12 31.69 -0.07
CA GLU A 53 -6.99 32.46 -0.61
C GLU A 53 -5.68 32.24 0.14
N ARG A 54 -5.75 31.81 1.43
CA ARG A 54 -4.59 31.53 2.28
C ARG A 54 -4.10 30.09 2.15
N PHE A 55 -4.81 29.26 1.43
CA PHE A 55 -4.50 27.83 1.28
C PHE A 55 -4.27 27.47 -0.20
N PRO A 56 -3.15 27.92 -0.79
CA PRO A 56 -2.76 27.47 -2.12
C PRO A 56 -2.54 25.95 -2.16
N SER A 57 -2.46 25.38 -3.34
CA SER A 57 -2.29 23.93 -3.55
C SER A 57 -1.03 23.34 -2.90
N GLU A 58 -0.02 24.16 -2.65
CA GLU A 58 1.21 23.80 -1.96
C GLU A 58 1.02 23.65 -0.44
N PHE A 59 0.00 24.32 0.14
CA PHE A 59 -0.32 24.28 1.57
C PHE A 59 -1.37 23.22 1.89
N MET A 60 -2.31 23.02 0.96
CA MET A 60 -3.40 22.08 1.15
C MET A 60 -3.89 21.55 -0.19
N PHE A 61 -4.18 20.26 -0.25
CA PHE A 61 -4.86 19.64 -1.38
C PHE A 61 -5.85 18.58 -0.92
N ARG A 62 -6.76 18.22 -1.80
CA ARG A 62 -7.69 17.11 -1.54
C ARG A 62 -7.14 15.83 -2.13
N LEU A 63 -7.22 14.72 -1.40
CA LEU A 63 -6.86 13.42 -1.93
C LEU A 63 -7.76 13.06 -3.12
N ASN A 64 -7.18 12.50 -4.17
CA ASN A 64 -7.95 11.87 -5.21
C ASN A 64 -8.47 10.49 -4.74
N LYS A 65 -9.31 9.84 -5.57
CA LYS A 65 -9.92 8.55 -5.21
C LYS A 65 -8.87 7.47 -4.96
N GLN A 66 -7.86 7.36 -5.81
CA GLN A 66 -6.82 6.35 -5.72
C GLN A 66 -5.94 6.55 -4.48
N GLU A 67 -5.50 7.78 -4.21
CA GLU A 67 -4.75 8.14 -3.00
C GLU A 67 -5.53 7.83 -1.73
N PHE A 68 -6.83 8.10 -1.74
CA PHE A 68 -7.70 7.84 -0.61
C PHE A 68 -7.94 6.34 -0.39
N ASP A 69 -8.12 5.56 -1.45
CA ASP A 69 -8.29 4.12 -1.37
C ASP A 69 -6.98 3.44 -0.91
N ASN A 70 -5.82 3.87 -1.44
CA ASN A 70 -4.51 3.41 -0.98
C ASN A 70 -4.28 3.73 0.51
N TRP A 71 -4.55 4.97 0.92
CA TRP A 71 -4.42 5.37 2.31
C TRP A 71 -5.31 4.52 3.23
N LYS A 72 -6.58 4.27 2.87
CA LYS A 72 -7.47 3.37 3.61
C LYS A 72 -6.91 1.96 3.74
N SER A 73 -6.41 1.39 2.66
CA SER A 73 -5.86 0.02 2.64
C SER A 73 -4.69 -0.14 3.60
N HIS A 74 -3.80 0.86 3.68
CA HIS A 74 -2.65 0.83 4.56
C HIS A 74 -2.99 1.07 6.03
N PHE A 75 -3.97 1.93 6.34
CA PHE A 75 -4.23 2.40 7.70
C PHE A 75 -5.51 1.83 8.32
N ALA A 76 -6.48 1.36 7.52
CA ALA A 76 -7.70 0.72 8.04
C ALA A 76 -7.44 -0.69 8.61
N MET A 77 -6.34 -1.35 8.22
CA MET A 77 -5.95 -2.65 8.78
C MET A 77 -5.45 -2.56 10.23
N SER A 78 -4.99 -1.41 10.70
CA SER A 78 -4.38 -1.26 12.04
C SER A 78 -5.35 -0.81 13.13
N LYS A 79 -6.56 -0.37 12.81
CA LYS A 79 -7.58 0.04 13.80
C LYS A 79 -8.96 -0.40 13.34
N SER A 80 -9.64 -1.19 14.18
CA SER A 80 -11.01 -1.70 13.99
C SER A 80 -12.11 -0.63 14.00
N GLU A 81 -11.77 0.62 13.81
CA GLU A 81 -12.75 1.68 13.64
C GLU A 81 -13.22 1.66 12.18
N LYS A 82 -14.49 1.30 12.00
CA LYS A 82 -15.23 1.50 10.75
C LYS A 82 -15.19 3.00 10.44
N MET A 83 -14.14 3.42 9.75
CA MET A 83 -13.98 4.80 9.33
C MET A 83 -15.00 5.13 8.24
N GLY A 84 -16.15 5.65 8.64
CA GLY A 84 -17.23 6.13 7.78
C GLY A 84 -16.86 7.37 6.97
N LEU A 85 -15.65 7.39 6.38
CA LEU A 85 -15.22 8.47 5.53
C LEU A 85 -15.93 8.35 4.18
N ARG A 86 -17.00 9.12 4.01
CA ARG A 86 -17.75 9.23 2.74
C ARG A 86 -17.00 10.05 1.69
N TYR A 87 -16.12 10.93 2.11
CA TYR A 87 -15.43 11.89 1.25
C TYR A 87 -13.92 11.82 1.45
N ALA A 88 -13.18 12.04 0.36
CA ALA A 88 -11.73 12.16 0.40
C ALA A 88 -11.33 13.36 1.28
N PRO A 89 -10.43 13.17 2.26
CA PRO A 89 -10.00 14.21 3.19
C PRO A 89 -9.13 15.26 2.50
N TYR A 90 -8.97 16.40 3.18
CA TYR A 90 -7.93 17.36 2.86
C TYR A 90 -6.62 16.97 3.56
N ALA A 91 -5.52 17.12 2.83
CA ALA A 91 -4.15 16.95 3.30
C ALA A 91 -3.49 18.32 3.44
N PHE A 92 -2.90 18.59 4.59
CA PHE A 92 -2.22 19.86 4.91
C PHE A 92 -0.73 19.58 5.06
N THR A 93 0.08 20.37 4.36
CA THR A 93 1.53 20.40 4.56
C THR A 93 1.87 21.12 5.87
N GLU A 94 3.14 21.13 6.26
CA GLU A 94 3.62 21.90 7.42
C GLU A 94 3.16 23.36 7.35
N GLN A 95 3.30 24.00 6.18
CA GLN A 95 2.86 25.36 5.94
C GLN A 95 1.34 25.51 6.06
N GLY A 96 0.59 24.52 5.58
CA GLY A 96 -0.87 24.49 5.71
C GLY A 96 -1.33 24.42 7.17
N VAL A 97 -0.65 23.61 8.01
CA VAL A 97 -0.93 23.54 9.45
C VAL A 97 -0.60 24.86 10.14
N ALA A 98 0.55 25.47 9.82
CA ALA A 98 0.91 26.78 10.35
C ALA A 98 -0.16 27.84 9.98
N MET A 99 -0.67 27.83 8.75
CA MET A 99 -1.72 28.72 8.31
C MET A 99 -3.06 28.47 9.06
N LEU A 100 -3.40 27.18 9.32
CA LEU A 100 -4.60 26.83 10.11
C LEU A 100 -4.56 27.43 11.51
N ALA A 101 -3.39 27.44 12.16
CA ALA A 101 -3.25 28.06 13.48
C ALA A 101 -3.62 29.54 13.48
N THR A 102 -3.31 30.27 12.40
CA THR A 102 -3.64 31.70 12.28
C THR A 102 -5.13 31.95 12.06
N VAL A 103 -5.83 30.99 11.46
CA VAL A 103 -7.25 31.10 11.11
C VAL A 103 -8.15 30.66 12.28
N LEU A 104 -7.79 29.61 12.99
CA LEU A 104 -8.59 29.05 14.10
C LEU A 104 -8.51 29.86 15.40
N LYS A 105 -7.44 30.61 15.59
CA LYS A 105 -7.25 31.61 16.68
C LYS A 105 -7.56 31.11 18.10
N SER A 106 -7.46 29.78 18.36
CA SER A 106 -7.62 29.26 19.72
C SER A 106 -6.24 28.93 20.30
N ASN A 107 -6.10 29.09 21.62
CA ASN A 107 -4.86 28.77 22.31
C ASN A 107 -4.46 27.29 22.09
N THR A 108 -5.42 26.39 22.14
CA THR A 108 -5.20 24.96 21.84
C THR A 108 -4.66 24.76 20.43
N ALA A 109 -5.27 25.42 19.41
CA ALA A 109 -4.79 25.31 18.04
C ALA A 109 -3.36 25.86 17.89
N ILE A 110 -3.02 26.96 18.55
CA ILE A 110 -1.67 27.54 18.53
C ILE A 110 -0.66 26.56 19.15
N THR A 111 -0.92 26.08 20.37
CA THR A 111 -0.04 25.17 21.09
C THR A 111 0.15 23.86 20.30
N MET A 112 -0.94 23.27 19.82
CA MET A 112 -0.87 22.03 19.05
C MET A 112 -0.18 22.21 17.70
N SER A 113 -0.36 23.36 17.03
CA SER A 113 0.36 23.65 15.78
C SER A 113 1.87 23.70 15.99
N ILE A 114 2.34 24.26 17.10
CA ILE A 114 3.76 24.25 17.45
C ILE A 114 4.27 22.81 17.62
N GLN A 115 3.51 21.96 18.31
CA GLN A 115 3.85 20.54 18.48
C GLN A 115 3.87 19.79 17.15
N ILE A 116 2.88 20.03 16.29
CA ILE A 116 2.80 19.42 14.95
C ILE A 116 3.99 19.88 14.09
N MET A 117 4.33 21.17 14.08
CA MET A 117 5.49 21.66 13.34
C MET A 117 6.80 21.02 13.83
N LYS A 118 6.99 20.89 15.15
CA LYS A 118 8.14 20.15 15.70
C LYS A 118 8.18 18.70 15.22
N ALA A 119 7.02 18.04 15.11
CA ALA A 119 6.93 16.67 14.61
C ALA A 119 7.28 16.57 13.11
N PHE A 120 6.84 17.52 12.27
CA PHE A 120 7.26 17.61 10.87
C PHE A 120 8.77 17.78 10.72
N VAL A 121 9.36 18.69 11.50
CA VAL A 121 10.82 18.90 11.50
C VAL A 121 11.56 17.62 11.91
N ALA A 122 11.12 16.97 13.00
CA ALA A 122 11.71 15.72 13.45
C ALA A 122 11.59 14.60 12.42
N MET A 123 10.44 14.50 11.74
CA MET A 123 10.22 13.52 10.66
C MET A 123 11.15 13.78 9.47
N ARG A 124 11.34 15.05 9.10
CA ARG A 124 12.25 15.42 8.00
C ARG A 124 13.69 15.05 8.31
N HIS A 125 14.17 15.32 9.54
CA HIS A 125 15.50 14.89 9.99
C HIS A 125 15.60 13.37 9.94
N TYR A 126 14.62 12.65 10.50
CA TYR A 126 14.62 11.20 10.48
C TYR A 126 14.71 10.62 9.06
N LEU A 127 13.95 11.16 8.10
CA LEU A 127 14.01 10.73 6.71
C LEU A 127 15.36 11.06 6.06
N ALA A 128 15.94 12.23 6.34
CA ALA A 128 17.25 12.62 5.84
C ALA A 128 18.35 11.70 6.38
N ASP A 129 18.36 11.44 7.69
CA ASP A 129 19.35 10.59 8.36
C ASP A 129 19.25 9.13 7.90
N ASN A 130 18.05 8.68 7.50
CA ASN A 130 17.80 7.32 7.06
C ASN A 130 17.61 7.16 5.53
N ALA A 131 17.95 8.17 4.74
CA ALA A 131 17.75 8.16 3.29
C ALA A 131 18.36 6.93 2.59
N MET A 132 19.55 6.50 3.00
CA MET A 132 20.22 5.30 2.49
C MET A 132 19.42 4.01 2.77
N VAL A 133 18.76 3.94 3.93
CA VAL A 133 17.93 2.79 4.31
C VAL A 133 16.69 2.72 3.43
N PHE A 134 16.00 3.84 3.22
CA PHE A 134 14.83 3.91 2.34
C PHE A 134 15.18 3.55 0.89
N GLN A 135 16.29 4.06 0.36
CA GLN A 135 16.75 3.67 -0.99
C GLN A 135 17.05 2.17 -1.11
N ARG A 136 17.55 1.54 -0.04
CA ARG A 136 17.77 0.08 -0.03
C ARG A 136 16.46 -0.69 0.02
N LEU A 137 15.46 -0.21 0.77
CA LEU A 137 14.13 -0.81 0.84
C LEU A 137 13.43 -0.75 -0.52
N ASP A 138 13.42 0.42 -1.18
CA ASP A 138 12.87 0.57 -2.54
C ASP A 138 13.51 -0.41 -3.53
N ARG A 139 14.84 -0.58 -3.43
CA ARG A 139 15.57 -1.53 -4.30
C ARG A 139 15.21 -3.00 -4.01
N ILE A 140 14.96 -3.34 -2.74
CA ILE A 140 14.51 -4.69 -2.35
C ILE A 140 13.11 -4.94 -2.86
N GLU A 141 12.22 -3.98 -2.72
CA GLU A 141 10.83 -4.06 -3.19
C GLU A 141 10.76 -4.27 -4.71
N LEU A 142 11.53 -3.50 -5.49
CA LEU A 142 11.66 -3.69 -6.94
C LEU A 142 12.17 -5.10 -7.30
N LYS A 143 13.20 -5.60 -6.60
CA LYS A 143 13.71 -6.96 -6.84
C LYS A 143 12.69 -8.03 -6.48
N GLN A 144 11.88 -7.81 -5.46
CA GLN A 144 10.81 -8.74 -5.08
C GLN A 144 9.74 -8.81 -6.18
N LEU A 145 9.30 -7.66 -6.72
CA LEU A 145 8.37 -7.60 -7.84
C LEU A 145 8.92 -8.33 -9.08
N GLU A 146 10.20 -8.10 -9.44
CA GLU A 146 10.85 -8.81 -10.55
C GLU A 146 10.92 -10.33 -10.31
N SER A 147 11.16 -10.76 -9.07
CA SER A 147 11.19 -12.17 -8.70
C SER A 147 9.81 -12.79 -8.81
N ASP A 148 8.78 -12.12 -8.34
CA ASP A 148 7.40 -12.59 -8.42
C ASP A 148 6.93 -12.75 -9.88
N GLU A 149 7.33 -11.83 -10.77
CA GLU A 149 7.06 -11.96 -12.21
C GLU A 149 7.79 -13.16 -12.83
N LYS A 150 9.05 -13.39 -12.45
CA LYS A 150 9.81 -14.57 -12.90
C LYS A 150 9.17 -15.86 -12.40
N PHE A 151 8.75 -15.91 -11.14
CA PHE A 151 8.02 -17.07 -10.59
C PHE A 151 6.71 -17.32 -11.35
N LYS A 152 5.90 -16.29 -11.61
CA LYS A 152 4.69 -16.44 -12.42
C LYS A 152 4.98 -17.01 -13.81
N LYS A 153 6.04 -16.57 -14.48
CA LYS A 153 6.45 -17.11 -15.77
C LYS A 153 6.86 -18.59 -15.68
N ILE A 154 7.64 -18.96 -14.67
CA ILE A 154 8.05 -20.36 -14.47
C ILE A 154 6.84 -21.24 -14.18
N PHE A 155 5.94 -20.82 -13.30
CA PHE A 155 4.73 -21.58 -13.01
C PHE A 155 3.81 -21.72 -14.23
N SER A 156 3.64 -20.66 -15.02
CA SER A 156 2.86 -20.76 -16.26
C SER A 156 3.47 -21.71 -17.31
N GLN A 157 4.79 -21.87 -17.32
CA GLN A 157 5.45 -22.86 -18.18
C GLN A 157 5.32 -24.28 -17.64
N LEU A 158 5.26 -24.46 -16.32
CA LEU A 158 5.05 -25.76 -15.68
C LEU A 158 3.59 -26.22 -15.76
N GLU A 159 2.65 -25.28 -15.79
CA GLU A 159 1.22 -25.54 -15.94
C GLU A 159 0.80 -25.80 -17.39
N GLN A 160 1.66 -25.57 -18.37
CA GLN A 160 1.38 -26.03 -19.72
C GLN A 160 1.29 -27.56 -19.68
N PRO A 161 0.16 -28.14 -20.13
CA PRO A 161 0.04 -29.58 -20.17
C PRO A 161 1.22 -30.09 -20.99
N ARG A 162 2.06 -30.93 -20.36
CA ARG A 162 3.08 -31.64 -21.12
C ARG A 162 2.33 -32.36 -22.24
N PRO A 163 2.70 -32.17 -23.50
CA PRO A 163 2.14 -33.00 -24.53
C PRO A 163 2.53 -34.44 -24.15
N ASP A 164 1.52 -35.21 -23.90
CA ASP A 164 1.55 -36.65 -23.71
C ASP A 164 2.14 -37.15 -22.38
N LYS A 165 1.29 -37.84 -21.65
CA LYS A 165 1.67 -38.71 -20.54
C LYS A 165 2.67 -39.74 -21.09
N ALA A 166 3.93 -39.58 -20.78
CA ALA A 166 4.87 -40.63 -21.00
C ALA A 166 4.39 -41.86 -20.18
N VAL A 167 3.85 -42.82 -20.85
CA VAL A 167 3.42 -44.07 -20.21
C VAL A 167 4.62 -45.01 -20.21
N ILE A 168 5.09 -45.40 -19.03
CA ILE A 168 6.22 -46.31 -18.87
C ILE A 168 5.64 -47.69 -18.60
N PHE A 169 5.96 -48.66 -19.47
CA PHE A 169 5.58 -50.05 -19.30
C PHE A 169 6.78 -50.87 -18.82
N PHE A 170 6.56 -51.72 -17.84
CA PHE A 170 7.57 -52.61 -17.35
C PHE A 170 7.52 -53.97 -18.09
N LYS A 171 8.64 -54.70 -18.06
CA LYS A 171 8.75 -56.02 -18.69
C LYS A 171 7.66 -56.96 -18.16
N GLY A 172 6.80 -57.48 -19.04
CA GLY A 172 5.65 -58.32 -18.67
C GLY A 172 4.26 -57.67 -18.81
N GLN A 173 4.21 -56.37 -19.01
CA GLN A 173 2.93 -55.61 -19.21
C GLN A 173 2.55 -55.47 -20.71
N MET A 174 2.67 -56.52 -21.47
CA MET A 174 2.51 -56.49 -22.93
C MET A 174 1.08 -56.11 -23.36
N TRP A 175 0.08 -56.60 -22.64
CA TRP A 175 -1.34 -56.30 -22.94
C TRP A 175 -1.70 -54.83 -22.66
N ASP A 176 -1.18 -54.28 -21.60
CA ASP A 176 -1.43 -52.86 -21.25
C ASP A 176 -0.77 -51.89 -22.26
N ALA A 177 0.42 -52.25 -22.74
CA ALA A 177 1.15 -51.49 -23.76
C ALA A 177 0.41 -51.55 -25.10
N THR A 178 -0.10 -52.68 -25.53
CA THR A 178 -0.86 -52.83 -26.77
C THR A 178 -2.16 -52.02 -26.75
N SER A 179 -2.92 -52.13 -25.67
CA SER A 179 -4.16 -51.39 -25.48
C SER A 179 -3.91 -49.86 -25.47
N CYS A 180 -2.81 -49.41 -24.86
CA CYS A 180 -2.44 -47.98 -24.87
C CYS A 180 -2.07 -47.48 -26.27
N ILE A 181 -1.33 -48.29 -27.05
CA ILE A 181 -0.98 -47.97 -28.43
C ILE A 181 -2.23 -47.90 -29.33
N GLU A 182 -3.14 -48.84 -29.18
CA GLU A 182 -4.43 -48.84 -29.91
C GLU A 182 -5.27 -47.62 -29.58
N ASP A 183 -5.30 -47.20 -28.30
CA ASP A 183 -6.02 -45.98 -27.88
C ASP A 183 -5.37 -44.68 -28.47
N ILE A 184 -4.03 -44.63 -28.52
CA ILE A 184 -3.30 -43.54 -29.16
C ILE A 184 -3.57 -43.48 -30.67
N ILE A 185 -3.55 -44.63 -31.33
CA ILE A 185 -3.79 -44.73 -32.75
C ILE A 185 -5.24 -44.31 -33.09
N SER A 186 -6.19 -44.70 -32.28
CA SER A 186 -7.61 -44.39 -32.48
C SER A 186 -7.94 -42.93 -32.29
N LYS A 187 -7.18 -42.21 -31.47
CA LYS A 187 -7.36 -40.82 -31.16
C LYS A 187 -6.55 -39.84 -32.04
N ALA A 188 -5.67 -40.38 -32.89
CA ALA A 188 -4.81 -39.54 -33.70
C ALA A 188 -5.55 -38.93 -34.89
N GLU A 189 -5.57 -37.59 -34.96
CA GLU A 189 -6.26 -36.84 -36.01
C GLU A 189 -5.41 -36.54 -37.26
N LYS A 190 -4.08 -36.62 -37.18
CA LYS A 190 -3.17 -36.24 -38.29
C LYS A 190 -2.08 -37.25 -38.57
N THR A 191 -1.07 -37.37 -37.70
CA THR A 191 0.12 -38.20 -37.98
C THR A 191 0.63 -38.83 -36.70
N ILE A 192 0.96 -40.12 -36.79
CA ILE A 192 1.65 -40.87 -35.73
C ILE A 192 3.05 -41.21 -36.21
N ILE A 193 4.07 -40.91 -35.43
CA ILE A 193 5.43 -41.28 -35.70
C ILE A 193 5.88 -42.24 -34.58
N LEU A 194 6.13 -43.49 -34.92
CA LEU A 194 6.64 -44.52 -34.02
C LEU A 194 8.17 -44.63 -34.20
N ILE A 195 8.90 -44.33 -33.14
CA ILE A 195 10.35 -44.54 -33.09
C ILE A 195 10.62 -45.76 -32.21
N THR A 196 11.03 -46.83 -32.82
CA THR A 196 11.43 -48.06 -32.10
C THR A 196 12.95 -48.18 -32.07
N ASN A 197 13.50 -48.33 -30.88
CA ASN A 197 14.92 -48.67 -30.69
C ASN A 197 15.00 -50.19 -30.47
N ALA A 198 15.30 -50.96 -31.53
CA ALA A 198 15.54 -52.39 -31.40
C ALA A 198 16.95 -52.60 -30.84
N PHE A 199 17.04 -52.87 -29.54
CA PHE A 199 18.24 -53.45 -28.99
C PHE A 199 18.26 -54.92 -29.43
N ILE A 200 19.11 -55.24 -30.40
CA ILE A 200 19.50 -56.60 -30.70
C ILE A 200 20.53 -57.00 -29.63
N ILE A 201 20.20 -58.01 -28.82
CA ILE A 201 21.13 -58.68 -27.89
C ILE A 201 21.81 -59.82 -28.67
#